data_da965d1072b21540f58fcc22b0e12d58
#
_entry.id   da965d1072b21540f58fcc22b0e12d58
#
_cell.length_a   1.000
_cell.length_b   1.000
_cell.length_c   1.000
_cell.angle_alpha   90.00
_cell.angle_beta   90.00
_cell.angle_gamma   90.00
#
_symmetry.space_group_name_H-M   'P 1'
#
loop_
_entity.id
_entity.type
_entity.pdbx_description
1 polymer ?
#
loop_
_entity_poly.entity_id
_entity_poly.type
_entity_poly.pdbx_seq_one_letter_code
_entity_poly.pdbx_strand_id
1 'polypeptide(L)'
;TQILHNPATGEGYIGFQQTCGSGTAAFLTANGTYQLRDMTTEDRGVIAEFDALPSNYFPGYVVTWNVDSDYRYSLHDLSTGEVTPLYASSVTGSKIVLYAQDGSLKVYDTDTGALLTDVNAGTIGDDQRVTLDCEEDGFVWMELRDADSYEIAAIRVYGPEGLVSDLSSLNETYNYLGYLTTDANGRPLYYGTRSVPGSSYATGCDVLDETGNVVMQGLGSCYSYYDNSLNALPDHVFVARRGFYYGWMDTDGNWLYCQSIFSSVNADDELGY
;
A
#
# COMPACT_ATOMS: atom_id res chain seq x y z
N THR A 1 3.25 -34.03 -2.30
CA THR A 1 4.08 -32.89 -2.76
C THR A 1 4.61 -33.28 -4.14
N GLN A 2 4.18 -32.64 -5.22
CA GLN A 2 4.76 -32.85 -6.53
C GLN A 2 6.12 -32.17 -6.54
N ILE A 3 7.18 -32.92 -6.70
CA ILE A 3 8.52 -32.36 -6.93
C ILE A 3 8.52 -31.88 -8.37
N LEU A 4 8.55 -30.57 -8.56
CA LEU A 4 8.76 -29.98 -9.87
C LEU A 4 10.24 -30.12 -10.22
N HIS A 5 10.54 -30.65 -11.38
CA HIS A 5 11.91 -30.72 -11.88
C HIS A 5 12.19 -29.60 -12.85
N ASN A 6 13.39 -29.06 -12.79
CA ASN A 6 13.90 -28.18 -13.81
C ASN A 6 13.92 -28.95 -15.16
N PRO A 7 13.16 -28.49 -16.16
CA PRO A 7 13.08 -29.24 -17.44
C PRO A 7 14.42 -29.25 -18.21
N ALA A 8 15.32 -28.29 -17.95
CA ALA A 8 16.61 -28.21 -18.64
C ALA A 8 17.72 -29.03 -17.96
N THR A 9 17.74 -29.10 -16.60
CA THR A 9 18.82 -29.79 -15.86
C THR A 9 18.36 -31.08 -15.19
N GLY A 10 17.06 -31.29 -15.04
CA GLY A 10 16.51 -32.43 -14.28
C GLY A 10 16.62 -32.26 -12.76
N GLU A 11 17.16 -31.15 -12.27
CA GLU A 11 17.26 -30.86 -10.83
C GLU A 11 15.88 -30.75 -10.20
N GLY A 12 15.71 -31.34 -9.04
CA GLY A 12 14.47 -31.26 -8.26
C GLY A 12 14.40 -29.95 -7.48
N TYR A 13 13.22 -29.30 -7.53
CA TYR A 13 12.89 -28.25 -6.58
C TYR A 13 12.25 -28.87 -5.34
N ILE A 14 12.60 -28.36 -4.17
CA ILE A 14 11.98 -28.78 -2.91
C ILE A 14 10.54 -28.26 -2.86
N GLY A 15 10.26 -27.11 -3.46
CA GLY A 15 8.89 -26.62 -3.57
C GLY A 15 8.75 -25.26 -4.24
N PHE A 16 7.60 -25.03 -4.83
CA PHE A 16 7.10 -23.72 -5.17
C PHE A 16 6.86 -22.92 -3.89
N GLN A 17 7.33 -21.68 -3.85
CA GLN A 17 7.17 -20.80 -2.70
C GLN A 17 6.05 -19.78 -2.94
N GLN A 18 6.19 -18.94 -3.96
CA GLN A 18 5.20 -17.90 -4.26
C GLN A 18 5.35 -17.35 -5.68
N THR A 19 4.32 -16.65 -6.16
CA THR A 19 4.39 -15.78 -7.33
C THR A 19 5.00 -14.44 -6.94
N CYS A 20 5.84 -13.86 -7.82
CA CYS A 20 6.58 -12.64 -7.53
C CYS A 20 6.15 -11.45 -8.42
N GLY A 21 5.01 -11.56 -9.12
CA GLY A 21 4.55 -10.57 -10.09
C GLY A 21 5.06 -10.82 -11.51
N SER A 22 4.53 -10.09 -12.49
CA SER A 22 4.94 -10.10 -13.92
C SER A 22 5.17 -11.50 -14.51
N GLY A 23 4.33 -12.47 -14.13
CA GLY A 23 4.44 -13.85 -14.63
C GLY A 23 5.64 -14.64 -14.11
N THR A 24 6.24 -14.23 -12.99
CA THR A 24 7.38 -14.91 -12.37
C THR A 24 7.00 -15.67 -11.11
N ALA A 25 7.84 -16.65 -10.73
CA ALA A 25 7.67 -17.42 -9.50
C ALA A 25 9.00 -17.80 -8.87
N ALA A 26 9.02 -17.90 -7.54
CA ALA A 26 10.16 -18.34 -6.75
C ALA A 26 10.04 -19.83 -6.39
N PHE A 27 11.16 -20.54 -6.53
CA PHE A 27 11.29 -21.96 -6.21
C PHE A 27 12.48 -22.19 -5.28
N LEU A 28 12.26 -22.92 -4.19
CA LEU A 28 13.33 -23.37 -3.32
C LEU A 28 14.07 -24.54 -3.99
N THR A 29 15.37 -24.45 -4.09
CA THR A 29 16.25 -25.48 -4.64
C THR A 29 16.67 -26.50 -3.57
N ALA A 30 17.26 -27.62 -3.99
CA ALA A 30 17.81 -28.61 -3.10
C ALA A 30 19.00 -28.09 -2.26
N ASN A 31 19.64 -27.03 -2.72
CA ASN A 31 20.79 -26.42 -2.02
C ASN A 31 20.37 -25.36 -0.98
N GLY A 32 19.05 -25.08 -0.86
CA GLY A 32 18.53 -24.08 0.08
C GLY A 32 18.50 -22.65 -0.46
N THR A 33 18.85 -22.45 -1.74
CA THR A 33 18.71 -21.17 -2.43
C THR A 33 17.34 -21.05 -3.10
N TYR A 34 16.98 -19.84 -3.55
CA TYR A 34 15.73 -19.59 -4.26
C TYR A 34 16.03 -19.20 -5.70
N GLN A 35 15.42 -19.89 -6.67
CA GLN A 35 15.44 -19.50 -8.07
C GLN A 35 14.17 -18.73 -8.42
N LEU A 36 14.34 -17.53 -8.94
CA LEU A 36 13.27 -16.78 -9.61
C LEU A 36 13.22 -17.20 -11.07
N ARG A 37 12.03 -17.56 -11.55
CA ARG A 37 11.81 -18.05 -12.90
C ARG A 37 10.72 -17.32 -13.63
N ASP A 38 10.93 -17.13 -14.91
CA ASP A 38 9.90 -16.69 -15.85
C ASP A 38 8.95 -17.85 -16.16
N MET A 39 7.69 -17.69 -15.75
CA MET A 39 6.64 -18.70 -15.96
C MET A 39 5.86 -18.47 -17.25
N THR A 40 6.15 -17.39 -17.97
CA THR A 40 5.49 -17.05 -19.24
C THR A 40 6.14 -17.72 -20.43
N THR A 41 7.40 -18.13 -20.28
CA THR A 41 8.16 -18.83 -21.33
C THR A 41 8.02 -20.35 -21.21
N GLU A 42 8.14 -21.06 -22.33
CA GLU A 42 7.96 -22.52 -22.40
C GLU A 42 9.07 -23.27 -21.66
N ASP A 43 10.29 -22.74 -21.65
CA ASP A 43 11.47 -23.30 -20.98
C ASP A 43 11.54 -22.91 -19.49
N ARG A 44 10.68 -21.99 -19.04
CA ARG A 44 10.63 -21.49 -17.66
C ARG A 44 12.02 -21.07 -17.17
N GLY A 45 12.68 -20.21 -17.95
CA GLY A 45 14.05 -19.80 -17.76
C GLY A 45 14.33 -19.23 -16.36
N VAL A 46 15.53 -19.52 -15.84
CA VAL A 46 15.99 -18.90 -14.58
C VAL A 46 16.35 -17.45 -14.87
N ILE A 47 15.73 -16.52 -14.13
CA ILE A 47 16.07 -15.10 -14.16
C ILE A 47 17.26 -14.84 -13.26
N ALA A 48 17.20 -15.30 -12.00
CA ALA A 48 18.25 -15.13 -11.00
C ALA A 48 18.11 -16.16 -9.87
N GLU A 49 19.17 -16.28 -9.05
CA GLU A 49 19.21 -17.10 -7.85
C GLU A 49 19.59 -16.25 -6.63
N PHE A 50 18.96 -16.51 -5.48
CA PHE A 50 19.09 -15.73 -4.25
C PHE A 50 19.18 -16.64 -3.03
N ASP A 51 19.90 -16.18 -2.00
CA ASP A 51 19.92 -16.83 -0.68
C ASP A 51 18.65 -16.51 0.14
N ALA A 52 17.97 -15.38 -0.20
CA ALA A 52 16.74 -14.95 0.44
C ALA A 52 15.52 -15.12 -0.50
N LEU A 53 14.32 -15.24 0.08
CA LEU A 53 13.08 -15.48 -0.66
C LEU A 53 12.69 -14.26 -1.53
N PRO A 54 12.65 -14.38 -2.86
CA PRO A 54 12.10 -13.34 -3.73
C PRO A 54 10.62 -13.08 -3.42
N SER A 55 10.27 -11.83 -3.14
CA SER A 55 8.89 -11.41 -2.84
C SER A 55 8.21 -10.71 -4.01
N ASN A 56 8.94 -9.83 -4.70
CA ASN A 56 8.43 -9.08 -5.83
C ASN A 56 9.48 -9.04 -6.95
N TYR A 57 9.01 -9.13 -8.18
CA TYR A 57 9.81 -8.92 -9.39
C TYR A 57 9.14 -7.85 -10.26
N PHE A 58 9.94 -6.94 -10.77
CA PHE A 58 9.58 -5.99 -11.82
C PHE A 58 10.79 -5.77 -12.73
N PRO A 59 10.61 -5.28 -13.96
CA PRO A 59 11.69 -5.28 -14.94
C PRO A 59 12.98 -4.65 -14.44
N GLY A 60 14.04 -5.47 -14.39
CA GLY A 60 15.36 -5.08 -13.91
C GLY A 60 15.61 -5.26 -12.42
N TYR A 61 14.59 -5.58 -11.60
CA TYR A 61 14.72 -5.56 -10.15
C TYR A 61 14.03 -6.74 -9.48
N VAL A 62 14.56 -7.14 -8.32
CA VAL A 62 13.95 -8.13 -7.43
C VAL A 62 13.98 -7.63 -5.98
N VAL A 63 12.85 -7.69 -5.31
CA VAL A 63 12.82 -7.52 -3.85
C VAL A 63 12.87 -8.90 -3.21
N THR A 64 13.78 -9.11 -2.28
CA THR A 64 13.87 -10.33 -1.48
C THR A 64 13.50 -10.07 -0.03
N TRP A 65 12.97 -11.09 0.64
CA TRP A 65 12.67 -11.06 2.07
C TRP A 65 13.70 -11.88 2.85
N ASN A 66 14.38 -11.22 3.79
CA ASN A 66 15.39 -11.81 4.65
C ASN A 66 14.77 -12.11 6.02
N VAL A 67 14.63 -13.38 6.37
CA VAL A 67 14.00 -13.81 7.64
C VAL A 67 14.91 -13.53 8.84
N ASP A 68 16.23 -13.56 8.63
CA ASP A 68 17.24 -13.57 9.70
C ASP A 68 18.04 -12.25 9.83
N SER A 69 17.62 -11.17 9.16
CA SER A 69 18.28 -9.86 9.24
C SER A 69 17.41 -8.78 9.87
N ASP A 70 18.05 -7.79 10.47
CA ASP A 70 17.39 -6.57 10.98
C ASP A 70 16.66 -5.81 9.84
N TYR A 71 17.10 -6.02 8.60
CA TYR A 71 16.47 -5.56 7.38
C TYR A 71 15.71 -6.70 6.74
N ARG A 72 14.38 -6.59 6.78
CA ARG A 72 13.50 -7.65 6.27
C ARG A 72 13.52 -7.77 4.76
N TYR A 73 13.91 -6.71 4.06
CA TYR A 73 13.88 -6.66 2.60
C TYR A 73 15.19 -6.16 2.01
N SER A 74 15.48 -6.59 0.80
CA SER A 74 16.59 -6.07 -0.02
C SER A 74 16.13 -5.91 -1.46
N LEU A 75 16.50 -4.79 -2.09
CA LEU A 75 16.35 -4.58 -3.51
C LEU A 75 17.61 -5.05 -4.23
N HIS A 76 17.45 -5.90 -5.23
CA HIS A 76 18.51 -6.34 -6.13
C HIS A 76 18.31 -5.71 -7.49
N ASP A 77 19.26 -4.92 -7.95
CA ASP A 77 19.36 -4.46 -9.34
C ASP A 77 20.03 -5.56 -10.16
N LEU A 78 19.28 -6.19 -11.07
CA LEU A 78 19.76 -7.30 -11.87
C LEU A 78 20.75 -6.88 -12.96
N SER A 79 20.80 -5.60 -13.30
CA SER A 79 21.70 -5.05 -14.33
C SER A 79 23.09 -4.73 -13.79
N THR A 80 23.16 -4.24 -12.55
CA THR A 80 24.40 -3.82 -11.89
C THR A 80 24.90 -4.85 -10.89
N GLY A 81 24.00 -5.69 -10.36
CA GLY A 81 24.27 -6.60 -9.23
C GLY A 81 24.30 -5.89 -7.88
N GLU A 82 23.92 -4.62 -7.81
CA GLU A 82 23.84 -3.87 -6.56
C GLU A 82 22.70 -4.40 -5.68
N VAL A 83 22.95 -4.42 -4.37
CA VAL A 83 21.98 -4.84 -3.36
C VAL A 83 21.78 -3.72 -2.36
N THR A 84 20.56 -3.19 -2.29
CA THR A 84 20.19 -2.11 -1.37
C THR A 84 19.32 -2.65 -0.24
N PRO A 85 19.75 -2.56 1.03
CA PRO A 85 18.93 -2.92 2.19
C PRO A 85 17.73 -1.99 2.33
N LEU A 86 16.54 -2.57 2.60
CA LEU A 86 15.29 -1.83 2.74
C LEU A 86 14.72 -1.98 4.15
N TYR A 87 14.18 -0.90 4.70
CA TYR A 87 13.35 -0.94 5.90
C TYR A 87 11.95 -1.49 5.60
N ALA A 88 11.37 -1.09 4.46
CA ALA A 88 10.02 -1.49 4.07
C ALA A 88 9.84 -1.50 2.55
N SER A 89 8.86 -2.27 2.12
CA SER A 89 8.30 -2.24 0.76
C SER A 89 6.80 -2.47 0.81
N SER A 90 6.06 -1.84 -0.10
CA SER A 90 4.63 -2.07 -0.30
C SER A 90 4.29 -2.04 -1.78
N VAL A 91 3.27 -2.80 -2.18
CA VAL A 91 2.80 -2.88 -3.57
C VAL A 91 1.33 -2.52 -3.60
N THR A 92 0.96 -1.58 -4.47
CA THR A 92 -0.43 -1.18 -4.72
C THR A 92 -0.64 -1.02 -6.23
N GLY A 93 -1.57 -1.79 -6.79
CA GLY A 93 -1.81 -1.80 -8.23
C GLY A 93 -0.55 -2.14 -9.02
N SER A 94 -0.15 -1.27 -9.94
CA SER A 94 1.08 -1.37 -10.74
C SER A 94 2.27 -0.61 -10.13
N LYS A 95 2.23 -0.27 -8.85
CA LYS A 95 3.32 0.47 -8.19
C LYS A 95 3.91 -0.32 -7.05
N ILE A 96 5.22 -0.16 -6.87
CA ILE A 96 5.95 -0.62 -5.68
C ILE A 96 6.69 0.55 -5.06
N VAL A 97 6.48 0.76 -3.76
CA VAL A 97 7.25 1.71 -2.98
C VAL A 97 8.30 0.99 -2.16
N LEU A 98 9.50 1.53 -2.17
CA LEU A 98 10.68 1.00 -1.50
C LEU A 98 11.28 2.10 -0.61
N TYR A 99 11.51 1.79 0.67
CA TYR A 99 12.18 2.68 1.59
C TYR A 99 13.48 2.06 2.09
N ALA A 100 14.59 2.67 1.72
CA ALA A 100 15.92 2.16 1.99
C ALA A 100 16.53 2.75 3.27
N GLN A 101 17.60 2.09 3.76
CA GLN A 101 18.33 2.49 4.97
C GLN A 101 18.98 3.86 4.90
N ASP A 102 19.39 4.28 3.71
CA ASP A 102 19.99 5.59 3.50
C ASP A 102 18.97 6.74 3.51
N GLY A 103 17.68 6.40 3.73
CA GLY A 103 16.58 7.34 3.74
C GLY A 103 15.96 7.58 2.37
N SER A 104 16.43 6.91 1.33
CA SER A 104 15.83 7.03 0.01
C SER A 104 14.47 6.33 -0.04
N LEU A 105 13.46 7.03 -0.57
CA LEU A 105 12.12 6.56 -0.82
C LEU A 105 11.88 6.59 -2.33
N LYS A 106 11.68 5.40 -2.92
CA LYS A 106 11.53 5.24 -4.35
C LYS A 106 10.23 4.55 -4.70
N VAL A 107 9.57 5.03 -5.75
CA VAL A 107 8.38 4.37 -6.32
C VAL A 107 8.70 3.95 -7.74
N TYR A 108 8.43 2.70 -8.06
CA TYR A 108 8.58 2.16 -9.41
C TYR A 108 7.24 1.69 -9.95
N ASP A 109 7.07 1.81 -11.25
CA ASP A 109 6.04 1.11 -11.99
C ASP A 109 6.44 -0.36 -12.16
N THR A 110 5.60 -1.29 -11.71
CA THR A 110 5.94 -2.72 -11.70
C THR A 110 5.81 -3.39 -13.06
N ASP A 111 5.14 -2.78 -14.03
CA ASP A 111 4.98 -3.32 -15.38
C ASP A 111 6.16 -2.95 -16.27
N THR A 112 6.70 -1.72 -16.10
CA THR A 112 7.76 -1.18 -16.94
C THR A 112 9.13 -1.12 -16.26
N GLY A 113 9.18 -1.16 -14.92
CA GLY A 113 10.39 -0.92 -14.13
C GLY A 113 10.80 0.57 -14.08
N ALA A 114 9.96 1.47 -14.58
CA ALA A 114 10.27 2.89 -14.58
C ALA A 114 10.25 3.46 -13.16
N LEU A 115 11.28 4.25 -12.83
CA LEU A 115 11.34 5.01 -11.59
C LEU A 115 10.40 6.22 -11.70
N LEU A 116 9.38 6.29 -10.84
CA LEU A 116 8.35 7.32 -10.82
C LEU A 116 8.65 8.42 -9.79
N THR A 117 9.23 8.03 -8.65
CA THR A 117 9.56 8.93 -7.54
C THR A 117 10.91 8.52 -6.95
N ASP A 118 11.76 9.50 -6.65
CA ASP A 118 13.03 9.32 -5.93
C ASP A 118 13.24 10.53 -5.01
N VAL A 119 12.91 10.35 -3.74
CA VAL A 119 12.99 11.42 -2.76
C VAL A 119 13.71 10.96 -1.50
N ASN A 120 14.27 11.89 -0.75
CA ASN A 120 14.87 11.60 0.55
C ASN A 120 13.82 11.81 1.65
N ALA A 121 13.41 10.71 2.29
CA ALA A 121 12.48 10.73 3.42
C ALA A 121 13.19 10.82 4.80
N GLY A 122 14.51 10.86 4.80
CA GLY A 122 15.34 10.78 6.00
C GLY A 122 15.49 9.34 6.49
N THR A 123 16.38 9.13 7.44
CA THR A 123 16.59 7.83 8.09
C THR A 123 15.70 7.69 9.33
N ILE A 124 15.41 6.47 9.74
CA ILE A 124 14.71 6.17 11.00
C ILE A 124 15.67 5.61 12.04
N GLY A 125 15.31 5.74 13.31
CA GLY A 125 16.06 5.13 14.43
C GLY A 125 15.77 3.63 14.55
N ASP A 126 16.66 2.91 15.27
CA ASP A 126 16.50 1.48 15.53
C ASP A 126 15.27 1.18 16.40
N ASP A 127 14.78 2.19 17.13
CA ASP A 127 13.58 2.17 17.95
C ASP A 127 12.29 2.45 17.18
N GLN A 128 12.37 2.56 15.87
CA GLN A 128 11.23 2.87 15.00
C GLN A 128 10.96 1.75 14.00
N ARG A 129 9.68 1.61 13.66
CA ARG A 129 9.19 0.79 12.55
C ARG A 129 8.47 1.67 11.55
N VAL A 130 8.54 1.28 10.30
CA VAL A 130 7.86 1.98 9.21
C VAL A 130 6.82 1.08 8.55
N THR A 131 5.66 1.66 8.28
CA THR A 131 4.65 1.11 7.39
C THR A 131 4.50 2.04 6.20
N LEU A 132 4.46 1.49 5.01
CA LEU A 132 4.29 2.23 3.76
C LEU A 132 3.01 1.79 3.08
N ASP A 133 2.33 2.77 2.46
CA ASP A 133 1.29 2.51 1.49
C ASP A 133 1.49 3.44 0.29
N CYS A 134 1.22 2.94 -0.91
CA CYS A 134 1.35 3.72 -2.14
C CYS A 134 -0.03 3.84 -2.77
N GLU A 135 -0.49 5.06 -2.93
CA GLU A 135 -1.77 5.35 -3.54
C GLU A 135 -1.70 5.29 -5.07
N GLU A 136 -2.84 5.09 -5.72
CA GLU A 136 -2.89 4.97 -7.19
C GLU A 136 -2.41 6.22 -7.93
N ASP A 137 -2.61 7.40 -7.35
CA ASP A 137 -2.14 8.69 -7.86
C ASP A 137 -0.65 8.98 -7.56
N GLY A 138 0.03 8.04 -6.88
CA GLY A 138 1.49 8.06 -6.67
C GLY A 138 1.93 8.74 -5.38
N PHE A 139 1.01 9.16 -4.52
CA PHE A 139 1.37 9.57 -3.18
C PHE A 139 1.78 8.35 -2.33
N VAL A 140 2.75 8.57 -1.46
CA VAL A 140 3.23 7.56 -0.51
C VAL A 140 2.85 7.99 0.90
N TRP A 141 2.02 7.20 1.55
CA TRP A 141 1.71 7.30 2.96
C TRP A 141 2.78 6.55 3.76
N MET A 142 3.42 7.24 4.70
CA MET A 142 4.43 6.68 5.58
C MET A 142 4.02 6.86 7.03
N GLU A 143 3.84 5.77 7.76
CA GLU A 143 3.69 5.79 9.21
C GLU A 143 4.97 5.34 9.88
N LEU A 144 5.47 6.14 10.79
CA LEU A 144 6.53 5.76 11.71
C LEU A 144 5.91 5.41 13.07
N ARG A 145 6.26 4.24 13.59
CA ARG A 145 5.77 3.72 14.86
C ARG A 145 6.93 3.43 15.78
N ASP A 146 6.74 3.65 17.06
CA ASP A 146 7.64 3.15 18.09
C ASP A 146 7.70 1.61 18.03
N ALA A 147 8.90 1.04 18.09
CA ALA A 147 9.11 -0.39 17.90
C ALA A 147 8.56 -1.24 19.05
N ASP A 148 8.47 -0.69 20.26
CA ASP A 148 8.05 -1.39 21.48
C ASP A 148 6.57 -1.17 21.78
N SER A 149 6.10 0.08 21.75
CA SER A 149 4.72 0.44 22.08
C SER A 149 3.75 0.33 20.88
N TYR A 150 4.28 0.34 19.66
CA TYR A 150 3.53 0.42 18.40
C TYR A 150 2.71 1.71 18.25
N GLU A 151 2.93 2.71 19.11
CA GLU A 151 2.30 4.01 18.97
C GLU A 151 2.82 4.74 17.73
N ILE A 152 1.92 5.47 17.06
CA ILE A 152 2.28 6.24 15.88
C ILE A 152 3.09 7.46 16.33
N ALA A 153 4.37 7.50 15.95
CA ALA A 153 5.27 8.61 16.22
C ALA A 153 5.16 9.72 15.16
N ALA A 154 4.94 9.34 13.89
CA ALA A 154 4.77 10.30 12.81
C ALA A 154 3.94 9.73 11.67
N ILE A 155 3.24 10.62 10.95
CA ILE A 155 2.56 10.33 9.68
C ILE A 155 3.03 11.36 8.66
N ARG A 156 3.61 10.89 7.57
CA ARG A 156 4.11 11.73 6.49
C ARG A 156 3.61 11.25 5.14
N VAL A 157 3.33 12.19 4.25
CA VAL A 157 2.91 11.88 2.88
C VAL A 157 3.90 12.49 1.92
N TYR A 158 4.42 11.67 1.02
CA TYR A 158 5.38 12.06 0.00
C TYR A 158 4.72 12.00 -1.38
N GLY A 159 5.02 12.99 -2.21
CA GLY A 159 4.71 13.01 -3.62
C GLY A 159 6.00 12.92 -4.45
N PRO A 160 5.91 13.05 -5.78
CA PRO A 160 7.06 12.97 -6.67
C PRO A 160 8.15 14.03 -6.39
N GLU A 161 7.77 15.18 -5.83
CA GLU A 161 8.67 16.30 -5.54
C GLU A 161 9.21 16.29 -4.09
N GLY A 162 8.76 15.37 -3.24
CA GLY A 162 9.19 15.25 -1.84
C GLY A 162 8.05 15.23 -0.84
N LEU A 163 8.34 15.68 0.39
CA LEU A 163 7.35 15.74 1.46
C LEU A 163 6.23 16.73 1.11
N VAL A 164 5.00 16.21 1.06
CA VAL A 164 3.79 17.01 0.81
C VAL A 164 3.11 17.40 2.11
N SER A 165 2.99 16.43 3.05
CA SER A 165 2.28 16.66 4.31
C SER A 165 3.01 15.98 5.47
N ASP A 166 3.03 16.68 6.62
CA ASP A 166 3.36 16.10 7.92
C ASP A 166 2.13 16.21 8.83
N LEU A 167 1.46 15.09 9.04
CA LEU A 167 0.21 14.98 9.79
C LEU A 167 0.43 14.49 11.24
N SER A 168 1.69 14.44 11.68
CA SER A 168 2.09 13.83 12.96
C SER A 168 1.37 14.45 14.16
N SER A 169 1.14 15.78 14.15
CA SER A 169 0.44 16.48 15.22
C SER A 169 -1.06 16.17 15.33
N LEU A 170 -1.64 15.56 14.30
CA LEU A 170 -3.07 15.24 14.25
C LEU A 170 -3.42 13.93 14.98
N ASN A 171 -2.42 13.13 15.35
CA ASN A 171 -2.63 11.88 16.11
C ASN A 171 -3.29 12.09 17.48
N GLU A 172 -3.13 13.30 18.06
CA GLU A 172 -3.81 13.65 19.31
C GLU A 172 -5.30 13.99 19.11
N THR A 173 -5.67 14.36 17.89
CA THR A 173 -7.03 14.82 17.55
C THR A 173 -7.88 13.69 16.96
N TYR A 174 -7.25 12.83 16.17
CA TYR A 174 -7.90 11.76 15.44
C TYR A 174 -7.40 10.39 15.90
N ASN A 175 -8.30 9.45 16.07
CA ASN A 175 -7.97 8.06 16.41
C ASN A 175 -7.43 7.29 15.21
N TYR A 176 -7.77 7.75 14.01
CA TYR A 176 -7.30 7.19 12.77
C TYR A 176 -7.23 8.29 11.72
N LEU A 177 -6.15 8.29 10.96
CA LEU A 177 -5.92 9.13 9.79
C LEU A 177 -5.67 8.22 8.59
N GLY A 178 -6.14 8.61 7.43
CA GLY A 178 -5.90 7.87 6.20
C GLY A 178 -5.98 8.78 4.97
N TYR A 179 -5.39 8.31 3.88
CA TYR A 179 -5.53 8.93 2.58
C TYR A 179 -6.96 8.76 2.06
N LEU A 180 -7.51 9.78 1.41
CA LEU A 180 -8.87 9.75 0.90
C LEU A 180 -8.92 9.78 -0.63
N THR A 181 -8.39 10.83 -1.23
CA THR A 181 -8.35 11.08 -2.68
C THR A 181 -7.54 12.35 -2.95
N THR A 182 -7.55 12.85 -4.18
CA THR A 182 -7.06 14.20 -4.51
C THR A 182 -8.20 15.18 -4.74
N ASP A 183 -7.93 16.48 -4.52
CA ASP A 183 -8.84 17.56 -4.94
C ASP A 183 -8.72 17.83 -6.46
N ALA A 184 -9.55 18.73 -6.99
CA ALA A 184 -9.55 19.09 -8.40
C ALA A 184 -8.23 19.71 -8.91
N ASN A 185 -7.29 20.06 -8.04
CA ASN A 185 -5.95 20.55 -8.36
C ASN A 185 -4.87 19.45 -8.20
N GLY A 186 -5.26 18.21 -7.92
CA GLY A 186 -4.34 17.09 -7.70
C GLY A 186 -3.65 17.12 -6.33
N ARG A 187 -4.17 17.88 -5.34
CA ARG A 187 -3.60 17.93 -3.98
C ARG A 187 -4.26 16.84 -3.13
N PRO A 188 -3.49 16.13 -2.29
CA PRO A 188 -4.03 15.05 -1.49
C PRO A 188 -5.02 15.56 -0.43
N LEU A 189 -6.08 14.81 -0.26
CA LEU A 189 -7.05 14.95 0.83
C LEU A 189 -6.97 13.73 1.73
N TYR A 190 -7.14 13.95 3.01
CA TYR A 190 -7.10 12.93 4.04
C TYR A 190 -8.41 12.85 4.78
N TYR A 191 -8.63 11.76 5.48
CA TYR A 191 -9.73 11.67 6.42
C TYR A 191 -9.23 11.36 7.82
N GLY A 192 -9.85 12.01 8.80
CA GLY A 192 -9.61 11.76 10.21
C GLY A 192 -10.88 11.31 10.91
N THR A 193 -10.81 10.19 11.63
CA THR A 193 -11.94 9.69 12.42
C THR A 193 -11.77 10.05 13.89
N ARG A 194 -12.87 10.46 14.52
CA ARG A 194 -12.92 10.74 15.96
C ARG A 194 -13.77 9.70 16.65
N SER A 195 -13.34 9.26 17.85
CA SER A 195 -14.16 8.46 18.74
C SER A 195 -14.45 9.19 20.05
N VAL A 196 -15.56 8.88 20.66
CA VAL A 196 -15.84 9.31 22.03
C VAL A 196 -14.88 8.59 22.97
N PRO A 197 -14.23 9.25 23.94
CA PRO A 197 -13.43 8.60 24.96
C PRO A 197 -14.20 7.43 25.59
N GLY A 198 -13.62 6.22 25.55
CA GLY A 198 -14.23 5.00 26.06
C GLY A 198 -15.16 4.25 25.08
N SER A 199 -15.32 4.72 23.84
CA SER A 199 -16.04 4.04 22.77
C SER A 199 -15.07 3.54 21.69
N SER A 200 -15.26 2.32 21.24
CA SER A 200 -14.55 1.78 20.06
C SER A 200 -15.18 2.19 18.73
N TYR A 201 -16.26 2.95 18.75
CA TYR A 201 -16.96 3.38 17.54
C TYR A 201 -16.56 4.81 17.17
N ALA A 202 -16.18 5.03 15.91
CA ALA A 202 -15.98 6.36 15.36
C ALA A 202 -17.28 7.15 15.41
N THR A 203 -17.23 8.38 15.93
CA THR A 203 -18.41 9.26 16.10
C THR A 203 -18.52 10.30 15.01
N GLY A 204 -17.54 10.37 14.13
CA GLY A 204 -17.53 11.30 13.00
C GLY A 204 -16.24 11.20 12.20
N CYS A 205 -16.29 11.77 11.02
CA CYS A 205 -15.19 11.86 10.09
C CYS A 205 -15.09 13.29 9.57
N ASP A 206 -13.87 13.80 9.53
CA ASP A 206 -13.53 15.08 8.88
C ASP A 206 -12.66 14.78 7.65
N VAL A 207 -12.80 15.60 6.62
CA VAL A 207 -11.88 15.64 5.48
C VAL A 207 -10.90 16.78 5.70
N LEU A 208 -9.62 16.49 5.49
CA LEU A 208 -8.50 17.38 5.76
C LEU A 208 -7.73 17.66 4.46
N ASP A 209 -7.21 18.88 4.33
CA ASP A 209 -6.31 19.23 3.22
C ASP A 209 -4.85 18.78 3.50
N GLU A 210 -3.95 19.09 2.58
CA GLU A 210 -2.54 18.74 2.64
C GLU A 210 -1.80 19.39 3.83
N THR A 211 -2.38 20.41 4.45
CA THR A 211 -1.82 21.06 5.64
C THR A 211 -2.45 20.56 6.95
N GLY A 212 -3.42 19.64 6.84
CA GLY A 212 -4.17 19.09 7.98
C GLY A 212 -5.33 19.96 8.44
N ASN A 213 -5.72 21.00 7.69
CA ASN A 213 -6.89 21.79 8.00
C ASN A 213 -8.17 21.07 7.58
N VAL A 214 -9.22 21.21 8.38
CA VAL A 214 -10.53 20.64 8.08
C VAL A 214 -11.18 21.40 6.93
N VAL A 215 -11.38 20.73 5.79
CA VAL A 215 -12.09 21.27 4.62
C VAL A 215 -13.54 20.81 4.55
N MET A 216 -13.86 19.67 5.16
CA MET A 216 -15.24 19.18 5.28
C MET A 216 -15.43 18.48 6.61
N GLN A 217 -16.56 18.74 7.27
CA GLN A 217 -16.91 18.13 8.56
C GLN A 217 -18.34 17.63 8.61
N GLY A 218 -18.66 16.92 9.69
CA GLY A 218 -20.03 16.45 9.92
C GLY A 218 -20.39 15.19 9.11
N LEU A 219 -19.39 14.47 8.64
CA LEU A 219 -19.58 13.14 8.07
C LEU A 219 -19.65 12.10 9.19
N GLY A 220 -20.51 11.11 9.05
CA GLY A 220 -20.57 9.96 9.94
C GLY A 220 -19.46 8.95 9.65
N SER A 221 -19.01 8.89 8.40
CA SER A 221 -17.82 8.17 7.92
C SER A 221 -17.41 8.70 6.57
N CYS A 222 -16.15 8.54 6.23
CA CYS A 222 -15.62 8.76 4.90
C CYS A 222 -14.42 7.82 4.67
N TYR A 223 -14.22 7.34 3.46
CA TYR A 223 -13.11 6.48 3.09
C TYR A 223 -12.96 6.43 1.56
N SER A 224 -11.75 6.19 1.10
CA SER A 224 -11.49 5.79 -0.28
C SER A 224 -12.06 4.39 -0.45
N TYR A 225 -12.93 4.18 -1.43
CA TYR A 225 -13.47 2.85 -1.70
C TYR A 225 -12.53 2.11 -2.63
N TYR A 226 -11.91 1.06 -2.11
CA TYR A 226 -11.26 0.02 -2.89
C TYR A 226 -12.22 -1.17 -2.93
N ASP A 227 -12.98 -1.28 -3.99
CA ASP A 227 -13.65 -2.54 -4.30
C ASP A 227 -12.66 -3.41 -5.08
N ASN A 228 -12.19 -4.47 -4.44
CA ASN A 228 -11.32 -5.47 -5.08
C ASN A 228 -11.94 -6.14 -6.32
N SER A 229 -13.16 -5.82 -6.68
CA SER A 229 -13.89 -6.44 -7.77
C SER A 229 -14.30 -5.51 -8.91
N LEU A 230 -14.34 -4.19 -8.72
CA LEU A 230 -14.87 -3.26 -9.73
C LEU A 230 -14.22 -1.87 -9.60
N ASN A 231 -13.35 -1.51 -10.49
CA ASN A 231 -12.92 -0.16 -10.83
C ASN A 231 -12.81 0.84 -9.66
N ALA A 232 -11.64 1.41 -9.47
CA ALA A 232 -11.42 2.55 -8.58
C ALA A 232 -12.52 3.60 -8.79
N LEU A 233 -12.92 4.29 -7.71
CA LEU A 233 -13.76 5.47 -7.86
C LEU A 233 -13.02 6.48 -8.75
N PRO A 234 -13.73 7.28 -9.54
CA PRO A 234 -13.11 8.39 -10.27
C PRO A 234 -12.31 9.28 -9.31
N ASP A 235 -11.24 9.90 -9.81
CA ASP A 235 -10.50 10.90 -9.05
C ASP A 235 -11.47 11.94 -8.49
N HIS A 236 -11.16 12.49 -7.32
CA HIS A 236 -11.96 13.49 -6.62
C HIS A 236 -13.31 13.00 -6.09
N VAL A 237 -13.51 11.69 -5.99
CA VAL A 237 -14.72 11.06 -5.46
C VAL A 237 -14.37 10.12 -4.32
N PHE A 238 -15.16 10.12 -3.27
CA PHE A 238 -15.03 9.22 -2.15
C PHE A 238 -16.38 8.75 -1.62
N VAL A 239 -16.38 7.68 -0.86
CA VAL A 239 -17.58 7.22 -0.16
C VAL A 239 -17.76 8.01 1.11
N ALA A 240 -18.96 8.53 1.31
CA ALA A 240 -19.31 9.28 2.53
C ALA A 240 -20.64 8.83 3.10
N ARG A 241 -20.80 9.05 4.41
CA ARG A 241 -22.08 9.01 5.10
C ARG A 241 -22.31 10.37 5.77
N ARG A 242 -23.47 10.96 5.53
CA ARG A 242 -23.93 12.18 6.21
C ARG A 242 -25.36 12.00 6.68
N GLY A 243 -25.54 11.90 8.00
CA GLY A 243 -26.82 11.56 8.61
C GLY A 243 -27.29 10.17 8.18
N PHE A 244 -28.47 10.11 7.56
CA PHE A 244 -29.10 8.88 7.05
C PHE A 244 -28.82 8.55 5.59
N TYR A 245 -27.95 9.34 4.94
CA TYR A 245 -27.58 9.13 3.55
C TYR A 245 -26.13 8.64 3.47
N TYR A 246 -25.90 7.71 2.55
CA TYR A 246 -24.55 7.28 2.19
C TYR A 246 -24.42 7.09 0.69
N GLY A 247 -23.22 7.22 0.18
CA GLY A 247 -22.97 7.08 -1.27
C GLY A 247 -21.69 7.79 -1.69
N TRP A 248 -21.65 8.24 -2.91
CA TRP A 248 -20.49 8.89 -3.51
C TRP A 248 -20.63 10.40 -3.42
N MET A 249 -19.56 11.01 -2.94
CA MET A 249 -19.46 12.45 -2.73
C MET A 249 -18.24 12.98 -3.46
N ASP A 250 -18.35 14.15 -4.09
CA ASP A 250 -17.19 14.84 -4.62
C ASP A 250 -16.45 15.63 -3.51
N THR A 251 -15.26 16.13 -3.87
CA THR A 251 -14.42 16.91 -2.93
C THR A 251 -14.98 18.27 -2.56
N ASP A 252 -16.01 18.76 -3.26
CA ASP A 252 -16.76 19.97 -2.92
C ASP A 252 -17.93 19.68 -1.95
N GLY A 253 -18.16 18.40 -1.62
CA GLY A 253 -19.19 17.95 -0.67
C GLY A 253 -20.56 17.73 -1.30
N ASN A 254 -20.65 17.66 -2.64
CA ASN A 254 -21.87 17.38 -3.35
C ASN A 254 -22.07 15.87 -3.50
N TRP A 255 -23.30 15.41 -3.36
CA TRP A 255 -23.65 14.03 -3.65
C TRP A 255 -23.69 13.79 -5.17
N LEU A 256 -22.86 12.88 -5.66
CA LEU A 256 -22.95 12.36 -7.03
C LEU A 256 -23.96 11.23 -7.11
N TYR A 257 -24.00 10.40 -6.07
CA TYR A 257 -24.98 9.36 -5.85
C TYR A 257 -25.17 9.18 -4.35
N CYS A 258 -26.41 9.10 -3.89
CA CYS A 258 -26.68 8.74 -2.51
C CYS A 258 -27.98 7.95 -2.38
N GLN A 259 -28.02 7.12 -1.34
CA GLN A 259 -29.22 6.41 -0.95
C GLN A 259 -29.44 6.56 0.57
N SER A 260 -30.70 6.48 0.98
CA SER A 260 -31.01 6.44 2.42
C SER A 260 -30.65 5.06 2.98
N ILE A 261 -30.07 5.02 4.18
CA ILE A 261 -29.81 3.76 4.91
C ILE A 261 -31.13 3.00 5.21
N PHE A 262 -32.27 3.67 5.16
CA PHE A 262 -33.59 3.07 5.31
C PHE A 262 -34.19 2.52 4.01
N SER A 263 -33.62 2.84 2.85
CA SER A 263 -34.09 2.26 1.59
C SER A 263 -33.70 0.81 1.40
N SER A 264 -32.79 0.30 2.21
CA SER A 264 -32.43 -1.13 2.28
C SER A 264 -33.28 -1.92 3.29
N VAL A 265 -34.14 -1.26 4.03
CA VAL A 265 -35.22 -1.94 4.79
C VAL A 265 -36.30 -2.33 3.81
N ASN A 266 -36.06 -3.42 3.19
CA ASN A 266 -36.88 -4.36 2.44
C ASN A 266 -38.30 -3.95 2.03
N ALA A 267 -38.47 -3.81 0.73
CA ALA A 267 -39.75 -4.08 0.08
C ALA A 267 -40.24 -5.54 0.31
N ASP A 268 -39.39 -6.43 0.81
CA ASP A 268 -39.71 -7.84 1.07
C ASP A 268 -40.32 -8.08 2.46
N ASP A 269 -40.11 -7.17 3.43
CA ASP A 269 -40.73 -7.29 4.75
C ASP A 269 -42.20 -6.79 4.82
N GLU A 270 -42.71 -6.13 3.76
CA GLU A 270 -44.13 -5.72 3.68
C GLU A 270 -45.06 -6.78 3.09
N LEU A 271 -44.58 -7.94 2.71
CA LEU A 271 -45.40 -9.07 2.23
C LEU A 271 -45.50 -10.21 3.23
N GLY A 272 -45.37 -9.91 4.52
CA GLY A 272 -45.71 -10.82 5.58
C GLY A 272 -47.21 -10.94 5.76
N TYR A 273 -47.90 -11.73 4.91
CA TYR A 273 -49.18 -12.37 5.16
C TYR A 273 -49.03 -13.86 4.98
#